data_534947fe1112e2245623cb5f60d5c6ce
#
_entry.id   534947fe1112e2245623cb5f60d5c6ce
#
_cell.length_a   1.000
_cell.length_b   1.000
_cell.length_c   1.000
_cell.angle_alpha   90.00
_cell.angle_beta   90.00
_cell.angle_gamma   90.00
#
_symmetry.space_group_name_H-M   'P 1'
#
loop_
_entity.id
_entity.type
_entity.pdbx_description
1 polymer ?
#
loop_
_entity_poly.entity_id
_entity_poly.type
_entity_poly.pdbx_seq_one_letter_code
_entity_poly.pdbx_strand_id
1 'polypeptide(L)'
;MTIDQVRKLALALPEVTAQDHWGNPSFRIRGRIFATVPDGEHVNVMIDPFDVDAVIREDPAACEELRWGKEVRGVRVSVSGASSTMIETLLRTAWRRKAPKRLLG
;
A
#
# COMPACT_ATOMS: atom_id res chain seq x y z
N MET A 1 -13.05 -5.77 -0.78
CA MET A 1 -12.07 -5.99 -1.86
C MET A 1 -11.30 -7.28 -1.59
N THR A 2 -10.78 -7.90 -2.63
CA THR A 2 -9.94 -9.10 -2.53
C THR A 2 -8.48 -8.76 -2.84
N ILE A 3 -7.57 -9.67 -2.49
CA ILE A 3 -6.16 -9.51 -2.83
C ILE A 3 -5.95 -9.41 -4.35
N ASP A 4 -6.71 -10.18 -5.14
CA ASP A 4 -6.67 -10.08 -6.60
C ASP A 4 -7.05 -8.69 -7.10
N GLN A 5 -8.04 -8.07 -6.49
CA GLN A 5 -8.45 -6.70 -6.85
C GLN A 5 -7.38 -5.69 -6.46
N VAL A 6 -6.74 -5.86 -5.30
CA VAL A 6 -5.60 -5.03 -4.89
C VAL A 6 -4.47 -5.13 -5.92
N ARG A 7 -4.15 -6.34 -6.34
CA ARG A 7 -3.12 -6.58 -7.35
C ARG A 7 -3.44 -5.87 -8.66
N LYS A 8 -4.67 -5.98 -9.12
CA LYS A 8 -5.10 -5.31 -10.37
C LYS A 8 -5.01 -3.80 -10.26
N LEU A 9 -5.43 -3.22 -9.14
CA LEU A 9 -5.33 -1.78 -8.92
C LEU A 9 -3.87 -1.32 -8.90
N ALA A 10 -3.01 -2.02 -8.18
CA ALA A 10 -1.60 -1.66 -8.09
C ALA A 10 -0.92 -1.74 -9.45
N LEU A 11 -1.15 -2.81 -10.20
CA LEU A 11 -0.54 -3.01 -11.52
C LEU A 11 -1.10 -2.08 -12.60
N ALA A 12 -2.26 -1.48 -12.38
CA ALA A 12 -2.82 -0.48 -13.28
C ALA A 12 -2.14 0.89 -13.17
N LEU A 13 -1.40 1.14 -12.09
CA LEU A 13 -0.64 2.39 -11.94
C LEU A 13 0.58 2.39 -12.87
N PRO A 14 0.97 3.55 -13.42
CA PRO A 14 2.04 3.61 -14.40
C PRO A 14 3.37 3.01 -13.92
N GLU A 15 3.96 2.18 -14.77
CA GLU A 15 5.29 1.55 -14.60
C GLU A 15 5.42 0.67 -13.35
N VAL A 16 4.32 0.20 -12.78
CA VAL A 16 4.35 -0.70 -11.62
C VAL A 16 4.68 -2.13 -12.07
N THR A 17 5.55 -2.78 -11.33
CA THR A 17 5.86 -4.20 -11.47
C THR A 17 5.57 -4.93 -10.17
N ALA A 18 5.21 -6.19 -10.28
CA ALA A 18 5.06 -7.08 -9.13
C ALA A 18 6.29 -7.99 -9.03
N GLN A 19 6.83 -8.14 -7.82
CA GLN A 19 7.94 -9.04 -7.54
C GLN A 19 7.68 -9.76 -6.23
N ASP A 20 8.25 -10.97 -6.09
CA ASP A 20 8.20 -11.68 -4.82
C ASP A 20 9.11 -11.00 -3.81
N HIS A 21 8.63 -10.92 -2.58
CA HIS A 21 9.38 -10.41 -1.45
C HIS A 21 9.13 -11.40 -0.29
N TRP A 22 10.12 -12.25 -0.03
CA TRP A 22 10.00 -13.32 0.96
C TRP A 22 8.79 -14.23 0.72
N GLY A 23 8.54 -14.59 -0.55
CA GLY A 23 7.44 -15.45 -0.94
C GLY A 23 6.08 -14.76 -1.07
N ASN A 24 6.00 -13.46 -0.82
CA ASN A 24 4.77 -12.67 -0.93
C ASN A 24 4.91 -11.60 -2.02
N PRO A 25 3.80 -11.22 -2.68
CA PRO A 25 3.86 -10.17 -3.69
C PRO A 25 4.27 -8.82 -3.11
N SER A 26 5.14 -8.12 -3.83
CA SER A 26 5.42 -6.70 -3.60
C SER A 26 5.21 -5.93 -4.88
N PHE A 27 4.72 -4.69 -4.74
CA PHE A 27 4.49 -3.81 -5.88
C PHE A 27 5.52 -2.68 -5.84
N ARG A 28 6.19 -2.48 -6.98
CA ARG A 28 7.33 -1.58 -7.08
C ARG A 28 7.17 -0.62 -8.24
N ILE A 29 7.67 0.58 -8.04
CA ILE A 29 7.86 1.57 -9.09
C ILE A 29 9.36 1.92 -9.13
N ARG A 30 10.01 1.63 -10.28
CA ARG A 30 11.46 1.84 -10.43
C ARG A 30 12.29 1.14 -9.34
N GLY A 31 11.91 -0.08 -8.97
CA GLY A 31 12.58 -0.86 -7.93
C GLY A 31 12.27 -0.45 -6.49
N ARG A 32 11.47 0.59 -6.28
CA ARG A 32 11.08 1.06 -4.95
C ARG A 32 9.74 0.46 -4.56
N ILE A 33 9.70 -0.24 -3.44
CA ILE A 33 8.47 -0.87 -2.93
C ILE A 33 7.54 0.21 -2.39
N PHE A 34 6.28 0.21 -2.86
CA PHE A 34 5.26 1.08 -2.30
C PHE A 34 4.11 0.31 -1.63
N ALA A 35 3.97 -0.98 -1.90
CA ALA A 35 2.98 -1.83 -1.25
C ALA A 35 3.44 -3.28 -1.26
N THR A 36 3.02 -4.05 -0.24
CA THR A 36 3.25 -5.50 -0.19
C THR A 36 1.99 -6.21 0.27
N VAL A 37 1.89 -7.49 -0.03
CA VAL A 37 0.80 -8.35 0.43
C VAL A 37 1.41 -9.40 1.35
N PRO A 38 1.38 -9.18 2.70
CA PRO A 38 2.07 -10.06 3.64
C PRO A 38 1.35 -11.40 3.85
N ASP A 39 0.06 -11.44 3.56
CA ASP A 39 -0.78 -12.63 3.72
C ASP A 39 -1.99 -12.53 2.78
N GLY A 40 -2.97 -13.41 2.93
CA GLY A 40 -4.17 -13.41 2.08
C GLY A 40 -5.24 -12.39 2.47
N GLU A 41 -5.01 -11.60 3.52
CA GLU A 41 -6.04 -10.74 4.13
C GLU A 41 -5.67 -9.27 4.23
N HIS A 42 -4.39 -8.94 4.10
CA HIS A 42 -3.88 -7.57 4.33
C HIS A 42 -3.06 -7.06 3.16
N VAL A 43 -3.05 -5.75 3.04
CA VAL A 43 -2.09 -5.03 2.20
C VAL A 43 -1.33 -4.03 3.08
N ASN A 44 -0.02 -4.02 2.95
CA ASN A 44 0.86 -3.04 3.58
C ASN A 44 1.12 -1.92 2.57
N VAL A 45 0.84 -0.69 2.95
CA VAL A 45 0.97 0.47 2.06
C VAL A 45 1.96 1.46 2.67
N MET A 46 3.02 1.79 1.94
CA MET A 46 4.11 2.64 2.41
C MET A 46 3.77 4.11 2.21
N ILE A 47 2.90 4.65 3.06
CA ILE A 47 2.58 6.07 3.07
C ILE A 47 3.53 6.82 4.01
N ASP A 48 3.52 8.14 3.94
CA ASP A 48 4.31 8.97 4.83
C ASP A 48 3.92 8.69 6.29
N PRO A 49 4.89 8.41 7.18
CA PRO A 49 4.59 8.18 8.59
C PRO A 49 3.80 9.31 9.25
N PHE A 50 3.95 10.54 8.78
CA PHE A 50 3.21 11.69 9.26
C PHE A 50 1.69 11.55 9.05
N ASP A 51 1.27 10.83 8.01
CA ASP A 51 -0.14 10.69 7.66
C ASP A 51 -0.81 9.45 8.27
N VAL A 52 -0.04 8.56 8.89
CA VAL A 52 -0.53 7.26 9.36
C VAL A 52 -1.64 7.40 10.39
N ASP A 53 -1.48 8.28 11.37
CA ASP A 53 -2.50 8.45 12.42
C ASP A 53 -3.83 8.93 11.86
N ALA A 54 -3.82 9.82 10.89
CA ALA A 54 -5.04 10.31 10.26
C ALA A 54 -5.78 9.19 9.51
N VAL A 55 -5.03 8.34 8.81
CA VAL A 55 -5.61 7.19 8.09
C VAL A 55 -6.23 6.20 9.06
N ILE A 56 -5.53 5.87 10.14
CA ILE A 56 -6.04 4.93 11.14
C ILE A 56 -7.32 5.48 11.80
N ARG A 57 -7.39 6.78 12.06
CA ARG A 57 -8.58 7.39 12.64
C ARG A 57 -9.80 7.31 11.73
N GLU A 58 -9.61 7.28 10.41
CA GLU A 58 -10.74 7.13 9.48
C GLU A 58 -11.36 5.74 9.58
N ASP A 59 -10.56 4.70 9.80
CA ASP A 59 -11.08 3.33 9.91
C ASP A 59 -10.18 2.50 10.85
N PRO A 60 -10.30 2.71 12.17
CA PRO A 60 -9.44 2.03 13.13
C PRO A 60 -9.67 0.52 13.21
N ALA A 61 -10.82 0.04 12.74
CA ALA A 61 -11.10 -1.40 12.71
C ALA A 61 -10.34 -2.12 11.60
N ALA A 62 -10.06 -1.42 10.50
CA ALA A 62 -9.42 -2.02 9.33
C ALA A 62 -7.95 -1.62 9.14
N CYS A 63 -7.49 -0.58 9.83
CA CYS A 63 -6.15 -0.03 9.63
C CYS A 63 -5.34 -0.06 10.91
N GLU A 64 -4.05 -0.40 10.78
CA GLU A 64 -3.10 -0.35 11.89
C GLU A 64 -1.74 0.16 11.40
N GLU A 65 -0.88 0.57 12.32
CA GLU A 65 0.47 0.97 11.97
C GLU A 65 1.25 -0.20 11.37
N LEU A 66 1.96 0.07 10.28
CA LEU A 66 2.98 -0.83 9.74
C LEU A 66 4.32 -0.38 10.30
N ARG A 67 4.97 -1.24 11.06
CA ARG A 67 6.28 -0.96 11.64
C ARG A 67 7.32 -1.94 11.17
N TRP A 68 8.55 -1.43 10.95
CA TRP A 68 9.74 -2.24 10.78
C TRP A 68 10.69 -1.88 11.93
N GLY A 69 10.79 -2.78 12.92
CA GLY A 69 11.46 -2.45 14.16
C GLY A 69 10.72 -1.34 14.89
N LYS A 70 11.41 -0.23 15.17
CA LYS A 70 10.82 0.92 15.86
C LYS A 70 10.26 1.98 14.90
N GLU A 71 10.48 1.82 13.60
CA GLU A 71 10.06 2.81 12.62
C GLU A 71 8.68 2.52 12.06
N VAL A 72 7.83 3.54 12.03
CA VAL A 72 6.56 3.51 11.32
C VAL A 72 6.84 3.69 9.84
N ARG A 73 6.40 2.74 9.01
CA ARG A 73 6.66 2.74 7.56
C ARG A 73 5.41 2.99 6.73
N GLY A 74 4.25 2.88 7.32
CA GLY A 74 2.99 3.04 6.63
C GLY A 74 1.84 2.46 7.41
N VAL A 75 0.87 1.91 6.68
CA VAL A 75 -0.32 1.28 7.27
C VAL A 75 -0.49 -0.13 6.77
N ARG A 76 -0.98 -1.00 7.65
CA ARG A 76 -1.47 -2.33 7.30
C ARG A 76 -2.99 -2.26 7.25
N VAL A 77 -3.58 -2.68 6.16
CA VAL A 77 -5.01 -2.54 5.91
C VAL A 77 -5.66 -3.90 5.69
N SER A 78 -6.78 -4.15 6.39
CA SER A 78 -7.61 -5.32 6.13
C SER A 78 -8.32 -5.12 4.78
N VAL A 79 -8.06 -6.01 3.85
CA VAL A 79 -8.57 -5.89 2.48
C VAL A 79 -10.09 -6.09 2.44
N SER A 80 -10.63 -6.97 3.28
CA SER A 80 -12.08 -7.20 3.36
C SER A 80 -12.80 -6.18 4.25
N GLY A 81 -12.09 -5.58 5.22
CA GLY A 81 -12.70 -4.66 6.18
C GLY A 81 -12.74 -3.21 5.73
N ALA A 82 -11.73 -2.75 5.00
CA ALA A 82 -11.66 -1.38 4.52
C ALA A 82 -12.49 -1.17 3.26
N SER A 83 -12.90 0.06 3.01
CA SER A 83 -13.60 0.40 1.76
C SER A 83 -12.65 0.30 0.57
N SER A 84 -13.20 -0.03 -0.60
CA SER A 84 -12.44 -0.06 -1.85
C SER A 84 -11.82 1.30 -2.18
N THR A 85 -12.57 2.37 -1.91
CA THR A 85 -12.11 3.74 -2.13
C THR A 85 -10.89 4.06 -1.28
N MET A 86 -10.89 3.65 0.00
CA MET A 86 -9.76 3.87 0.89
C MET A 86 -8.51 3.15 0.37
N ILE A 87 -8.64 1.86 0.02
CA ILE A 87 -7.51 1.07 -0.47
C ILE A 87 -6.95 1.67 -1.75
N GLU A 88 -7.80 2.03 -2.70
CA GLU A 88 -7.38 2.65 -3.95
C GLU A 88 -6.65 3.97 -3.71
N THR A 89 -7.17 4.82 -2.83
CA THR A 89 -6.55 6.10 -2.48
C THR A 89 -5.18 5.88 -1.85
N LEU A 90 -5.06 4.92 -0.93
CA LEU A 90 -3.78 4.63 -0.27
C LEU A 90 -2.74 4.11 -1.26
N LEU A 91 -3.13 3.22 -2.17
CA LEU A 91 -2.21 2.71 -3.20
C LEU A 91 -1.69 3.84 -4.08
N ARG A 92 -2.55 4.74 -4.53
CA ARG A 92 -2.15 5.90 -5.33
C ARG A 92 -1.25 6.85 -4.56
N THR A 93 -1.57 7.12 -3.30
CA THR A 93 -0.75 7.99 -2.44
C THR A 93 0.66 7.42 -2.28
N ALA A 94 0.76 6.14 -2.00
CA ALA A 94 2.06 5.47 -1.86
C ALA A 94 2.83 5.44 -3.19
N TRP A 95 2.14 5.17 -4.30
CA TRP A 95 2.74 5.20 -5.63
C TRP A 95 3.33 6.59 -5.94
N ARG A 96 2.55 7.65 -5.71
CA ARG A 96 3.02 9.03 -5.95
C ARG A 96 4.26 9.36 -5.14
N ARG A 97 4.31 8.88 -3.91
CA ARG A 97 5.44 9.11 -3.01
C ARG A 97 6.74 8.50 -3.54
N LYS A 98 6.65 7.38 -4.25
CA LYS A 98 7.81 6.63 -4.76
C LYS A 98 8.09 6.86 -6.24
N ALA A 99 7.12 7.36 -6.99
CA ALA A 99 7.25 7.55 -8.43
C ALA A 99 8.21 8.69 -8.76
N PRO A 100 8.96 8.60 -9.88
CA PRO A 100 9.76 9.72 -10.35
C PRO A 100 8.86 10.89 -10.77
N LYS A 101 9.39 12.10 -10.63
CA LYS A 101 8.62 13.33 -10.88
C LYS A 101 8.00 13.39 -12.27
N ARG A 102 8.64 12.83 -13.28
CA ARG A 102 8.13 12.83 -14.66
C ARG A 102 6.79 12.10 -14.81
N LEU A 103 6.49 11.15 -13.91
CA LEU A 103 5.23 10.40 -13.92
C LEU A 103 4.11 11.13 -13.18
N LEU A 104 4.43 12.17 -12.44
CA LEU A 104 3.45 12.92 -11.66
C LEU A 104 2.82 14.08 -12.45
N GLY A 105 3.18 14.20 -13.68
CA GLY A 105 2.69 15.24 -14.56
C GLY A 105 3.55 16.44 -14.55
#